data_562afc06ff8367bb8f18c3bdb14770ab
#
_entry.id   562afc06ff8367bb8f18c3bdb14770ab
#
_cell.length_a   1.000
_cell.length_b   1.000
_cell.length_c   1.000
_cell.angle_alpha   90.00
_cell.angle_beta   90.00
_cell.angle_gamma   90.00
#
_symmetry.space_group_name_H-M   'P 1'
#
loop_
_entity.id
_entity.type
_entity.pdbx_description
1 polymer ?
#
loop_
_entity_poly.entity_id
_entity_poly.type
_entity_poly.pdbx_seq_one_letter_code
_entity_poly.pdbx_strand_id
1 'polypeptide(L)'
;MAAADDFQTASQKFLSWFKSLQGATFHDDIQIVDLRGQNSGRGIIATKEIAPETVLFTIPRRAIINIETSELPRKIPQVFTGNDGDDEDMENEPLDSWGSLILVMIYEYLQGDASHWKPYFEVLPEKFDTLMFWESSDLEYLKGSAVLSKIGKDEADEMFRSRILSVISANPTIFFPQGVSPPGETDLLQLAHRMGSIIMAYAFDLENEEEPEQEDEEWVEDREGKTMLGMVPMADILNADAEFNAHVNHGEDDLSVTALRTIKAGEEILNYYGPHPNSELLRRYGYVTPKHSRYDVVEIPWDLVQSILNEQLRLTDDVWKQVAEHVDPEDLEDVFVLERESGEPDSEGRLTTPAKVQEVSPELEEQLKGVLKAIKKVRGDLIPDKRKRDEVYHHVVVSTLQKLLTQYPTTAEEDEALLASGNLTPRQEMAVEVRLGEKRLIKEALQVAGLGDNGAAEEVAADEGQERSSKRARTAQ
;
A
#
# COMPACT_ATOMS: atom_id res chain seq x y z
N MET A 1 32.00 0.64 15.85
CA MET A 1 32.65 -0.66 15.54
C MET A 1 31.88 -1.81 16.19
N ALA A 2 31.61 -1.87 17.50
CA ALA A 2 30.89 -3.00 18.11
C ALA A 2 29.50 -3.28 17.48
N ALA A 3 28.66 -2.28 17.28
CA ALA A 3 27.33 -2.44 16.68
C ALA A 3 27.34 -2.88 15.18
N ALA A 4 28.43 -2.67 14.45
CA ALA A 4 28.60 -3.18 13.09
C ALA A 4 29.02 -4.65 13.11
N ASP A 5 29.88 -5.05 14.07
CA ASP A 5 30.30 -6.43 14.24
C ASP A 5 29.13 -7.33 14.65
N ASP A 6 28.22 -6.83 15.51
CA ASP A 6 27.01 -7.56 15.94
C ASP A 6 26.03 -7.77 14.78
N PHE A 7 25.82 -6.75 13.93
CA PHE A 7 24.93 -6.81 12.76
C PHE A 7 25.43 -7.85 11.74
N GLN A 8 26.73 -7.81 11.41
CA GLN A 8 27.34 -8.76 10.48
C GLN A 8 27.34 -10.20 11.06
N THR A 9 27.59 -10.33 12.36
CA THR A 9 27.55 -11.62 13.05
C THR A 9 26.15 -12.25 13.02
N ALA A 10 25.09 -11.45 13.27
CA ALA A 10 23.72 -11.93 13.16
C ALA A 10 23.38 -12.37 11.71
N SER A 11 23.81 -11.60 10.69
CA SER A 11 23.61 -11.97 9.29
C SER A 11 24.32 -13.30 8.93
N GLN A 12 25.52 -13.53 9.45
CA GLN A 12 26.27 -14.78 9.23
C GLN A 12 25.61 -15.98 9.92
N LYS A 13 25.12 -15.80 11.15
CA LYS A 13 24.38 -16.85 11.89
C LYS A 13 23.09 -17.21 11.16
N PHE A 14 22.35 -16.20 10.71
CA PHE A 14 21.13 -16.40 9.92
C PHE A 14 21.42 -17.17 8.63
N LEU A 15 22.41 -16.75 7.83
CA LEU A 15 22.78 -17.44 6.59
C LEU A 15 23.22 -18.88 6.86
N SER A 16 23.99 -19.13 7.93
CA SER A 16 24.41 -20.47 8.33
C SER A 16 23.23 -21.35 8.71
N TRP A 17 22.29 -20.82 9.46
CA TRP A 17 21.02 -21.48 9.80
C TRP A 17 20.22 -21.78 8.53
N PHE A 18 20.02 -20.78 7.66
CA PHE A 18 19.28 -20.95 6.43
C PHE A 18 19.85 -22.06 5.54
N LYS A 19 21.18 -22.06 5.31
CA LYS A 19 21.87 -23.10 4.56
C LYS A 19 21.82 -24.49 5.21
N SER A 20 21.52 -24.58 6.50
CA SER A 20 21.37 -25.87 7.21
C SER A 20 19.99 -26.50 7.00
N LEU A 21 19.01 -25.74 6.51
CA LEU A 21 17.66 -26.23 6.25
C LEU A 21 17.70 -27.16 5.04
N GLN A 22 17.07 -28.33 5.15
CA GLN A 22 17.03 -29.29 4.04
C GLN A 22 16.20 -28.72 2.90
N GLY A 23 16.74 -28.64 1.69
CA GLY A 23 16.12 -28.07 0.51
C GLY A 23 16.41 -26.58 0.32
N ALA A 24 16.94 -25.87 1.31
CA ALA A 24 17.38 -24.49 1.12
C ALA A 24 18.66 -24.42 0.28
N THR A 25 18.70 -23.48 -0.65
CA THR A 25 19.90 -23.16 -1.45
C THR A 25 20.20 -21.67 -1.37
N PHE A 26 21.46 -21.31 -1.60
CA PHE A 26 21.89 -19.91 -1.67
C PHE A 26 23.07 -19.83 -2.63
N HIS A 27 22.93 -19.09 -3.71
CA HIS A 27 23.91 -19.02 -4.79
C HIS A 27 25.26 -18.48 -4.30
N ASP A 28 26.35 -19.02 -4.79
CA ASP A 28 27.73 -18.69 -4.32
C ASP A 28 28.15 -17.25 -4.71
N ASP A 29 27.59 -16.71 -5.77
CA ASP A 29 27.88 -15.37 -6.29
C ASP A 29 26.95 -14.27 -5.79
N ILE A 30 26.23 -14.49 -4.67
CA ILE A 30 25.47 -13.47 -3.97
C ILE A 30 25.87 -13.37 -2.49
N GLN A 31 25.61 -12.22 -1.87
CA GLN A 31 26.01 -11.95 -0.50
C GLN A 31 25.03 -11.05 0.22
N ILE A 32 24.70 -11.37 1.49
CA ILE A 32 23.99 -10.45 2.40
C ILE A 32 24.94 -9.35 2.84
N VAL A 33 24.54 -8.10 2.69
CA VAL A 33 25.34 -6.92 3.04
C VAL A 33 24.59 -5.97 3.98
N ASP A 34 25.34 -5.10 4.64
CA ASP A 34 24.84 -4.01 5.47
C ASP A 34 24.66 -2.76 4.62
N LEU A 35 23.41 -2.35 4.38
CA LEU A 35 23.04 -1.17 3.62
C LEU A 35 22.51 -0.02 4.50
N ARG A 36 22.70 -0.07 5.82
CA ARG A 36 22.25 1.01 6.74
C ARG A 36 22.85 2.37 6.42
N GLY A 37 24.05 2.40 5.81
CA GLY A 37 24.65 3.62 5.28
C GLY A 37 23.94 4.23 4.08
N GLN A 38 22.96 3.51 3.50
CA GLN A 38 22.12 3.93 2.38
C GLN A 38 20.63 4.00 2.79
N ASN A 39 20.35 4.13 4.09
CA ASN A 39 19.02 4.14 4.69
C ASN A 39 18.21 2.85 4.43
N SER A 40 18.85 1.77 4.02
CA SER A 40 18.30 0.42 3.95
C SER A 40 18.84 -0.43 5.07
N GLY A 41 18.20 -1.54 5.42
CA GLY A 41 18.67 -2.44 6.47
C GLY A 41 19.73 -3.39 5.95
N ARG A 42 19.35 -4.66 5.81
CA ARG A 42 20.08 -5.69 5.05
C ARG A 42 19.65 -5.63 3.59
N GLY A 43 20.51 -6.10 2.71
CA GLY A 43 20.18 -6.35 1.31
C GLY A 43 21.03 -7.49 0.78
N ILE A 44 20.75 -7.94 -0.42
CA ILE A 44 21.52 -8.95 -1.11
C ILE A 44 22.13 -8.34 -2.37
N ILE A 45 23.44 -8.49 -2.56
CA ILE A 45 24.14 -8.03 -3.77
C ILE A 45 24.74 -9.20 -4.54
N ALA A 46 24.87 -9.05 -5.85
CA ALA A 46 25.67 -9.92 -6.69
C ALA A 46 27.15 -9.65 -6.48
N THR A 47 27.97 -10.68 -6.22
CA THR A 47 29.44 -10.57 -6.10
C THR A 47 30.13 -10.75 -7.44
N LYS A 48 29.47 -11.43 -8.40
CA LYS A 48 29.83 -11.57 -9.80
C LYS A 48 28.61 -11.37 -10.69
N GLU A 49 28.82 -11.31 -11.99
CA GLU A 49 27.73 -11.24 -12.95
C GLU A 49 26.89 -12.53 -12.90
N ILE A 50 25.56 -12.36 -12.82
CA ILE A 50 24.55 -13.42 -12.78
C ILE A 50 23.73 -13.36 -14.06
N ALA A 51 23.53 -14.50 -14.71
CA ALA A 51 22.74 -14.62 -15.93
C ALA A 51 21.22 -14.57 -15.61
N PRO A 52 20.37 -14.17 -16.56
CA PRO A 52 18.92 -14.31 -16.43
C PRO A 52 18.51 -15.75 -16.10
N GLU A 53 17.36 -15.96 -15.50
CA GLU A 53 16.78 -17.25 -15.10
C GLU A 53 17.65 -18.06 -14.11
N THR A 54 18.71 -17.45 -13.54
CA THR A 54 19.49 -18.09 -12.50
C THR A 54 18.70 -18.11 -11.18
N VAL A 55 18.57 -19.29 -10.58
CA VAL A 55 18.01 -19.42 -9.21
C VAL A 55 19.02 -18.87 -8.22
N LEU A 56 18.64 -17.81 -7.51
CA LEU A 56 19.46 -17.12 -6.53
C LEU A 56 19.44 -17.84 -5.18
N PHE A 57 18.26 -18.24 -4.74
CA PHE A 57 18.08 -19.08 -3.56
C PHE A 57 16.69 -19.74 -3.57
N THR A 58 16.59 -20.84 -2.80
CA THR A 58 15.36 -21.62 -2.63
C THR A 58 15.03 -21.72 -1.15
N ILE A 59 13.77 -21.53 -0.81
CA ILE A 59 13.24 -21.49 0.56
C ILE A 59 12.24 -22.63 0.71
N PRO A 60 12.53 -23.70 1.44
CA PRO A 60 11.56 -24.77 1.66
C PRO A 60 10.35 -24.25 2.47
N ARG A 61 9.11 -24.61 2.10
CA ARG A 61 7.88 -24.12 2.76
C ARG A 61 7.89 -24.32 4.28
N ARG A 62 8.52 -25.37 4.79
CA ARG A 62 8.68 -25.59 6.24
C ARG A 62 9.56 -24.57 6.98
N ALA A 63 10.32 -23.73 6.25
CA ALA A 63 11.09 -22.62 6.82
C ALA A 63 10.24 -21.37 7.03
N ILE A 64 9.11 -21.30 6.39
CA ILE A 64 8.15 -20.18 6.49
C ILE A 64 7.49 -20.23 7.86
N ILE A 65 7.33 -19.07 8.50
CA ILE A 65 6.53 -18.97 9.73
C ILE A 65 5.09 -18.67 9.37
N ASN A 66 4.18 -19.59 9.68
CA ASN A 66 2.74 -19.41 9.49
C ASN A 66 1.97 -20.32 10.48
N ILE A 67 0.65 -20.36 10.35
CA ILE A 67 -0.22 -21.17 11.22
C ILE A 67 -0.05 -22.68 11.01
N GLU A 68 0.47 -23.15 9.88
CA GLU A 68 0.66 -24.56 9.58
C GLU A 68 1.99 -25.10 10.11
N THR A 69 3.04 -24.26 10.07
CA THR A 69 4.40 -24.63 10.44
C THR A 69 4.69 -24.49 11.93
N SER A 70 4.00 -23.55 12.61
CA SER A 70 4.10 -23.38 14.06
C SER A 70 3.32 -24.46 14.83
N GLU A 71 3.81 -24.78 16.03
CA GLU A 71 3.07 -25.68 16.94
C GLU A 71 1.91 -24.99 17.68
N LEU A 72 1.84 -23.66 17.68
CA LEU A 72 0.86 -22.91 18.46
C LEU A 72 -0.60 -23.28 18.11
N PRO A 73 -1.02 -23.37 16.83
CA PRO A 73 -2.38 -23.74 16.49
C PRO A 73 -2.80 -25.12 16.98
N ARG A 74 -1.84 -26.06 17.12
CA ARG A 74 -2.12 -27.39 17.71
C ARG A 74 -2.31 -27.33 19.24
N LYS A 75 -1.74 -26.32 19.91
CA LYS A 75 -1.85 -26.14 21.36
C LYS A 75 -3.12 -25.40 21.78
N ILE A 76 -3.60 -24.48 20.96
CA ILE A 76 -4.81 -23.67 21.20
C ILE A 76 -5.67 -23.55 19.91
N PRO A 77 -6.18 -24.66 19.36
CA PRO A 77 -6.87 -24.66 18.06
C PRO A 77 -8.09 -23.74 18.03
N GLN A 78 -8.81 -23.59 19.13
CA GLN A 78 -10.00 -22.75 19.21
C GLN A 78 -9.79 -21.28 18.86
N VAL A 79 -8.54 -20.78 18.92
CA VAL A 79 -8.21 -19.40 18.58
C VAL A 79 -8.12 -19.20 17.07
N PHE A 80 -7.82 -20.26 16.33
CA PHE A 80 -7.54 -20.22 14.89
C PHE A 80 -8.69 -20.73 14.02
N THR A 81 -9.55 -21.63 14.54
CA THR A 81 -10.61 -22.29 13.74
C THR A 81 -12.02 -21.92 14.21
N GLY A 82 -12.16 -21.15 15.28
CA GLY A 82 -13.46 -20.91 15.92
C GLY A 82 -14.04 -22.15 16.60
N ASN A 83 -15.17 -21.98 17.29
CA ASN A 83 -15.95 -23.09 17.84
C ASN A 83 -17.09 -23.43 16.86
N ASP A 84 -17.28 -24.70 16.54
CA ASP A 84 -18.41 -25.22 15.71
C ASP A 84 -19.80 -25.07 16.39
N GLY A 85 -19.97 -24.12 17.30
CA GLY A 85 -21.21 -23.88 18.04
C GLY A 85 -21.97 -22.67 17.49
N ASP A 86 -23.30 -22.80 17.37
CA ASP A 86 -24.26 -21.79 16.90
C ASP A 86 -24.35 -20.50 17.78
N ASP A 87 -23.38 -20.20 18.63
CA ASP A 87 -23.38 -19.00 19.45
C ASP A 87 -22.71 -17.83 18.71
N GLU A 88 -23.50 -16.88 18.23
CA GLU A 88 -23.11 -15.60 17.60
C GLU A 88 -22.42 -14.63 18.61
N ASP A 89 -21.70 -15.12 19.61
CA ASP A 89 -20.97 -14.28 20.55
C ASP A 89 -19.64 -13.83 19.91
N MET A 90 -19.53 -12.54 19.58
CA MET A 90 -18.34 -11.87 19.01
C MET A 90 -17.03 -12.13 19.82
N GLU A 91 -17.11 -12.57 21.08
CA GLU A 91 -15.96 -12.94 21.90
C GLU A 91 -15.27 -14.26 21.47
N ASN A 92 -15.90 -15.08 20.61
CA ASN A 92 -15.43 -16.40 20.16
C ASN A 92 -15.08 -16.47 18.67
N GLU A 93 -15.08 -15.38 17.95
CA GLU A 93 -14.63 -15.38 16.55
C GLU A 93 -13.15 -15.74 16.44
N PRO A 94 -12.74 -16.59 15.47
CA PRO A 94 -11.33 -16.89 15.22
C PRO A 94 -10.56 -15.61 14.88
N LEU A 95 -9.25 -15.65 15.08
CA LEU A 95 -8.39 -14.57 14.59
C LEU A 95 -8.35 -14.62 13.06
N ASP A 96 -8.37 -13.46 12.45
CA ASP A 96 -8.08 -13.30 11.02
C ASP A 96 -6.64 -13.72 10.68
N SER A 97 -6.29 -13.77 9.41
CA SER A 97 -4.95 -14.19 8.95
C SER A 97 -3.84 -13.36 9.57
N TRP A 98 -4.05 -12.04 9.70
CA TRP A 98 -3.07 -11.10 10.24
C TRP A 98 -2.88 -11.28 11.75
N GLY A 99 -3.96 -11.31 12.53
CA GLY A 99 -3.93 -11.56 13.97
C GLY A 99 -3.38 -12.94 14.31
N SER A 100 -3.71 -13.95 13.51
CA SER A 100 -3.18 -15.31 13.64
C SER A 100 -1.67 -15.36 13.47
N LEU A 101 -1.13 -14.69 12.44
CA LEU A 101 0.32 -14.62 12.21
C LEU A 101 1.03 -13.82 13.30
N ILE A 102 0.43 -12.70 13.77
CA ILE A 102 0.99 -11.94 14.91
C ILE A 102 1.12 -12.83 16.16
N LEU A 103 0.08 -13.58 16.49
CA LEU A 103 0.09 -14.44 17.66
C LEU A 103 1.15 -15.55 17.52
N VAL A 104 1.28 -16.16 16.34
CA VAL A 104 2.33 -17.13 16.01
C VAL A 104 3.72 -16.52 16.16
N MET A 105 3.94 -15.34 15.59
CA MET A 105 5.24 -14.64 15.68
C MET A 105 5.62 -14.31 17.12
N ILE A 106 4.65 -13.84 17.93
CA ILE A 106 4.88 -13.60 19.37
C ILE A 106 5.24 -14.90 20.08
N TYR A 107 4.49 -15.97 19.83
CA TYR A 107 4.75 -17.29 20.45
C TYR A 107 6.16 -17.77 20.13
N GLU A 108 6.54 -17.83 18.87
CA GLU A 108 7.87 -18.30 18.43
C GLU A 108 9.00 -17.42 18.98
N TYR A 109 8.82 -16.09 19.01
CA TYR A 109 9.78 -15.16 19.60
C TYR A 109 9.98 -15.44 21.11
N LEU A 110 8.91 -15.66 21.86
CA LEU A 110 8.94 -15.91 23.31
C LEU A 110 9.55 -17.27 23.67
N GLN A 111 9.55 -18.25 22.75
CA GLN A 111 10.24 -19.53 22.96
C GLN A 111 11.78 -19.36 22.98
N GLY A 112 12.34 -18.27 22.48
CA GLY A 112 13.77 -17.98 22.51
C GLY A 112 14.61 -19.09 21.88
N ASP A 113 15.53 -19.71 22.67
CA ASP A 113 16.41 -20.79 22.20
C ASP A 113 15.66 -22.07 21.79
N ALA A 114 14.43 -22.25 22.18
CA ALA A 114 13.61 -23.39 21.78
C ALA A 114 12.93 -23.19 20.43
N SER A 115 12.81 -21.96 19.93
CA SER A 115 12.27 -21.71 18.61
C SER A 115 13.26 -22.10 17.53
N HIS A 116 12.76 -22.83 16.52
CA HIS A 116 13.51 -23.17 15.32
C HIS A 116 13.96 -21.93 14.55
N TRP A 117 13.20 -20.83 14.60
CA TRP A 117 13.43 -19.57 13.87
C TRP A 117 14.25 -18.53 14.64
N LYS A 118 14.84 -18.87 15.78
CA LYS A 118 15.63 -17.90 16.56
C LYS A 118 16.64 -17.10 15.72
N PRO A 119 17.48 -17.71 14.84
CA PRO A 119 18.43 -16.94 14.03
C PRO A 119 17.77 -15.98 13.04
N TYR A 120 16.55 -16.27 12.63
CA TYR A 120 15.74 -15.37 11.80
C TYR A 120 15.23 -14.17 12.62
N PHE A 121 14.69 -14.39 13.82
CA PHE A 121 14.29 -13.28 14.69
C PHE A 121 15.44 -12.32 15.05
N GLU A 122 16.68 -12.82 15.09
CA GLU A 122 17.87 -12.00 15.35
C GLU A 122 18.25 -11.06 14.19
N VAL A 123 17.70 -11.27 12.98
CA VAL A 123 17.92 -10.39 11.82
C VAL A 123 16.74 -9.49 11.49
N LEU A 124 15.55 -9.77 12.04
CA LEU A 124 14.38 -8.93 11.88
C LEU A 124 14.55 -7.56 12.56
N PRO A 125 13.94 -6.48 12.03
CA PRO A 125 14.06 -5.15 12.60
C PRO A 125 13.55 -5.07 14.04
N GLU A 126 14.28 -4.35 14.87
CA GLU A 126 13.84 -3.99 16.24
C GLU A 126 13.12 -2.64 16.28
N LYS A 127 13.39 -1.78 15.32
CA LYS A 127 12.84 -0.43 15.21
C LYS A 127 12.32 -0.19 13.81
N PHE A 128 11.24 0.54 13.74
CA PHE A 128 10.57 0.91 12.49
C PHE A 128 10.50 2.43 12.36
N ASP A 129 10.56 2.89 11.12
CA ASP A 129 10.41 4.31 10.79
C ASP A 129 9.06 4.56 10.08
N THR A 130 8.08 3.67 10.31
CA THR A 130 6.71 3.83 9.82
C THR A 130 5.95 4.85 10.65
N LEU A 131 4.88 5.40 10.08
CA LEU A 131 4.10 6.51 10.66
C LEU A 131 3.56 6.22 12.07
N MET A 132 3.30 4.97 12.40
CA MET A 132 2.82 4.52 13.73
C MET A 132 3.81 4.87 14.86
N PHE A 133 5.11 5.01 14.55
CA PHE A 133 6.18 5.32 15.51
C PHE A 133 6.68 6.77 15.40
N TRP A 134 6.00 7.61 14.60
CA TRP A 134 6.38 9.01 14.48
C TRP A 134 5.78 9.85 15.61
N GLU A 135 6.53 10.87 16.01
CA GLU A 135 6.02 11.89 16.93
C GLU A 135 5.09 12.86 16.19
N SER A 136 4.16 13.46 16.93
CA SER A 136 3.18 14.41 16.36
C SER A 136 3.85 15.55 15.59
N SER A 137 5.05 15.99 16.00
CA SER A 137 5.82 17.04 15.32
C SER A 137 6.30 16.65 13.93
N ASP A 138 6.56 15.35 13.68
CA ASP A 138 6.94 14.84 12.36
C ASP A 138 5.69 14.60 11.51
N LEU A 139 4.60 14.07 12.10
CA LEU A 139 3.31 13.87 11.44
C LEU A 139 2.70 15.18 10.91
N GLU A 140 2.94 16.32 11.56
CA GLU A 140 2.48 17.63 11.07
C GLU A 140 2.99 17.95 9.65
N TYR A 141 4.14 17.40 9.24
CA TYR A 141 4.66 17.57 7.90
C TYR A 141 3.85 16.83 6.82
N LEU A 142 3.03 15.83 7.21
CA LEU A 142 2.10 15.11 6.32
C LEU A 142 0.71 15.76 6.25
N LYS A 143 0.50 16.89 6.93
CA LYS A 143 -0.81 17.56 6.92
C LYS A 143 -1.29 17.84 5.50
N GLY A 144 -2.54 17.44 5.22
CA GLY A 144 -3.17 17.51 3.91
C GLY A 144 -3.14 16.18 3.13
N SER A 145 -2.25 15.26 3.49
CA SER A 145 -2.25 13.90 2.93
C SER A 145 -3.26 13.00 3.64
N ALA A 146 -3.98 12.19 2.86
CA ALA A 146 -4.94 11.20 3.37
C ALA A 146 -4.27 10.10 4.21
N VAL A 147 -2.96 9.89 4.07
CA VAL A 147 -2.23 8.85 4.80
C VAL A 147 -2.31 9.01 6.33
N LEU A 148 -2.52 10.22 6.82
CA LEU A 148 -2.67 10.47 8.26
C LEU A 148 -3.87 9.75 8.88
N SER A 149 -4.98 9.64 8.16
CA SER A 149 -6.19 8.92 8.61
C SER A 149 -6.02 7.39 8.58
N LYS A 150 -4.97 6.89 7.92
CA LYS A 150 -4.71 5.45 7.74
C LYS A 150 -3.66 4.89 8.71
N ILE A 151 -3.18 5.68 9.68
CA ILE A 151 -2.15 5.22 10.63
C ILE A 151 -2.69 4.13 11.56
N GLY A 152 -3.93 4.27 12.07
CA GLY A 152 -4.65 3.23 12.80
C GLY A 152 -4.01 2.79 14.12
N LYS A 153 -3.29 3.68 14.84
CA LYS A 153 -2.54 3.27 16.04
C LYS A 153 -3.46 2.91 17.21
N ASP A 154 -4.50 3.69 17.44
CA ASP A 154 -5.41 3.48 18.57
C ASP A 154 -6.27 2.23 18.35
N GLU A 155 -6.70 1.99 17.11
CA GLU A 155 -7.42 0.79 16.69
C GLU A 155 -6.53 -0.46 16.84
N ALA A 156 -5.26 -0.37 16.45
CA ALA A 156 -4.29 -1.45 16.64
C ALA A 156 -4.05 -1.74 18.13
N ASP A 157 -3.92 -0.71 18.97
CA ASP A 157 -3.78 -0.86 20.41
C ASP A 157 -4.97 -1.61 21.04
N GLU A 158 -6.19 -1.26 20.63
CA GLU A 158 -7.42 -1.90 21.11
C GLU A 158 -7.50 -3.36 20.66
N MET A 159 -7.25 -3.62 19.39
CA MET A 159 -7.24 -4.97 18.82
C MET A 159 -6.17 -5.85 19.51
N PHE A 160 -4.95 -5.34 19.68
CA PHE A 160 -3.90 -6.10 20.34
C PHE A 160 -4.26 -6.45 21.79
N ARG A 161 -4.83 -5.50 22.58
CA ARG A 161 -5.24 -5.79 23.94
C ARG A 161 -6.39 -6.79 24.01
N SER A 162 -7.44 -6.58 23.20
CA SER A 162 -8.65 -7.40 23.25
C SER A 162 -8.46 -8.80 22.67
N ARG A 163 -7.72 -8.93 21.55
CA ARG A 163 -7.64 -10.18 20.79
C ARG A 163 -6.31 -10.94 21.02
N ILE A 164 -5.17 -10.26 21.07
CA ILE A 164 -3.84 -10.91 21.17
C ILE A 164 -3.41 -11.10 22.64
N LEU A 165 -3.37 -10.02 23.43
CA LEU A 165 -2.91 -10.08 24.80
C LEU A 165 -3.85 -10.89 25.71
N SER A 166 -5.16 -10.87 25.43
CA SER A 166 -6.14 -11.70 26.13
C SER A 166 -5.83 -13.20 25.98
N VAL A 167 -5.51 -13.65 24.74
CA VAL A 167 -5.12 -15.04 24.47
C VAL A 167 -3.83 -15.41 25.19
N ILE A 168 -2.81 -14.54 25.14
CA ILE A 168 -1.53 -14.78 25.84
C ILE A 168 -1.75 -14.89 27.34
N SER A 169 -2.55 -13.99 27.92
CA SER A 169 -2.85 -13.95 29.37
C SER A 169 -3.66 -15.16 29.84
N ALA A 170 -4.54 -15.69 28.99
CA ALA A 170 -5.31 -16.89 29.25
C ALA A 170 -4.47 -18.18 29.18
N ASN A 171 -3.33 -18.16 28.48
CA ASN A 171 -2.49 -19.33 28.20
C ASN A 171 -1.00 -19.15 28.61
N PRO A 172 -0.69 -18.66 29.82
CA PRO A 172 0.68 -18.27 30.18
C PRO A 172 1.69 -19.42 30.10
N THR A 173 1.27 -20.66 30.41
CA THR A 173 2.15 -21.84 30.38
C THR A 173 2.53 -22.28 28.97
N ILE A 174 1.79 -21.82 27.95
CA ILE A 174 2.08 -22.09 26.54
C ILE A 174 3.08 -21.05 26.02
N PHE A 175 2.85 -19.77 26.33
CA PHE A 175 3.66 -18.68 25.81
C PHE A 175 4.99 -18.49 26.54
N PHE A 176 5.03 -18.79 27.84
CA PHE A 176 6.25 -18.53 28.63
C PHE A 176 6.89 -19.85 29.08
N PRO A 177 8.16 -20.10 28.69
CA PRO A 177 8.92 -21.26 29.19
C PRO A 177 9.01 -21.28 30.73
N GLN A 178 9.12 -22.48 31.32
CA GLN A 178 9.24 -22.61 32.78
C GLN A 178 10.43 -21.82 33.32
N GLY A 179 10.19 -21.02 34.36
CA GLY A 179 11.20 -20.20 35.00
C GLY A 179 11.41 -18.81 34.40
N VAL A 180 10.69 -18.47 33.34
CA VAL A 180 10.65 -17.12 32.78
C VAL A 180 9.47 -16.35 33.38
N SER A 181 9.72 -15.18 33.95
CA SER A 181 8.65 -14.29 34.38
C SER A 181 7.97 -13.66 33.18
N PRO A 182 6.62 -13.70 33.10
CA PRO A 182 5.92 -13.03 32.02
C PRO A 182 6.28 -11.53 31.96
N PRO A 183 6.47 -10.95 30.73
CA PRO A 183 6.63 -9.52 30.59
C PRO A 183 5.37 -8.76 31.06
N GLY A 184 5.51 -7.48 31.36
CA GLY A 184 4.36 -6.62 31.65
C GLY A 184 3.48 -6.41 30.41
N GLU A 185 2.23 -5.96 30.64
CA GLU A 185 1.29 -5.66 29.53
C GLU A 185 1.88 -4.67 28.51
N THR A 186 2.57 -3.62 28.98
CA THR A 186 3.23 -2.64 28.11
C THR A 186 4.29 -3.27 27.22
N ASP A 187 5.09 -4.18 27.75
CA ASP A 187 6.14 -4.86 26.97
C ASP A 187 5.52 -5.81 25.92
N LEU A 188 4.42 -6.51 26.31
CA LEU A 188 3.69 -7.37 25.38
C LEU A 188 3.01 -6.56 24.27
N LEU A 189 2.45 -5.39 24.58
CA LEU A 189 1.86 -4.50 23.59
C LEU A 189 2.92 -3.98 22.62
N GLN A 190 4.09 -3.58 23.14
CA GLN A 190 5.22 -3.19 22.28
C GLN A 190 5.69 -4.34 21.38
N LEU A 191 5.71 -5.57 21.92
CA LEU A 191 6.03 -6.75 21.12
C LEU A 191 4.98 -7.01 20.03
N ALA A 192 3.69 -6.85 20.35
CA ALA A 192 2.61 -6.99 19.37
C ALA A 192 2.73 -5.94 18.24
N HIS A 193 2.97 -4.68 18.57
CA HIS A 193 3.25 -3.65 17.58
C HIS A 193 4.49 -3.96 16.73
N ARG A 194 5.55 -4.48 17.34
CA ARG A 194 6.73 -4.89 16.59
C ARG A 194 6.40 -6.02 15.60
N MET A 195 5.70 -7.06 16.06
CA MET A 195 5.35 -8.19 15.17
C MET A 195 4.36 -7.77 14.09
N GLY A 196 3.33 -6.97 14.41
CA GLY A 196 2.42 -6.42 13.43
C GLY A 196 3.13 -5.57 12.36
N SER A 197 4.09 -4.75 12.75
CA SER A 197 4.88 -3.94 11.80
C SER A 197 5.82 -4.80 10.94
N ILE A 198 6.40 -5.88 11.50
CA ILE A 198 7.19 -6.86 10.73
C ILE A 198 6.30 -7.51 9.67
N ILE A 199 5.12 -7.99 10.06
CA ILE A 199 4.18 -8.66 9.16
C ILE A 199 3.71 -7.70 8.07
N MET A 200 3.31 -6.48 8.43
CA MET A 200 2.89 -5.46 7.47
C MET A 200 3.96 -5.17 6.41
N ALA A 201 5.24 -5.17 6.81
CA ALA A 201 6.35 -4.84 5.92
C ALA A 201 6.88 -6.04 5.11
N TYR A 202 6.76 -7.28 5.60
CA TYR A 202 7.54 -8.40 5.09
C TYR A 202 6.77 -9.71 4.91
N ALA A 203 5.50 -9.80 5.30
CA ALA A 203 4.73 -11.02 5.08
C ALA A 203 4.40 -11.21 3.58
N PHE A 204 4.31 -12.46 3.20
CA PHE A 204 3.91 -12.89 1.87
C PHE A 204 2.52 -13.53 1.94
N ASP A 205 1.70 -13.27 0.94
CA ASP A 205 0.54 -14.08 0.66
C ASP A 205 1.00 -15.42 0.09
N LEU A 206 0.63 -16.48 0.80
CA LEU A 206 0.92 -17.85 0.39
C LEU A 206 -0.35 -18.39 -0.25
N GLU A 207 -0.41 -18.40 -1.58
CA GLU A 207 -1.56 -18.89 -2.33
C GLU A 207 -1.91 -20.32 -1.92
N ASN A 208 -3.17 -20.58 -1.63
CA ASN A 208 -3.72 -21.92 -1.54
C ASN A 208 -4.04 -22.39 -2.96
N GLU A 209 -3.40 -23.47 -3.42
CA GLU A 209 -3.52 -24.03 -4.77
C GLU A 209 -4.94 -24.56 -5.13
N GLU A 210 -5.95 -24.42 -4.26
CA GLU A 210 -7.27 -25.04 -4.44
C GLU A 210 -8.34 -24.15 -5.10
N GLU A 211 -8.07 -22.88 -5.44
CA GLU A 211 -9.07 -22.06 -6.13
C GLU A 211 -8.59 -21.58 -7.49
N PRO A 212 -9.39 -21.77 -8.58
CA PRO A 212 -9.05 -21.28 -9.91
C PRO A 212 -9.05 -19.76 -9.93
N GLU A 213 -8.03 -19.19 -10.61
CA GLU A 213 -7.91 -17.78 -10.92
C GLU A 213 -9.24 -17.21 -11.41
N GLN A 214 -9.92 -16.41 -10.60
CA GLN A 214 -10.92 -15.49 -11.10
C GLN A 214 -10.17 -14.22 -11.49
N GLU A 215 -10.16 -13.96 -12.79
CA GLU A 215 -9.62 -12.76 -13.43
C GLU A 215 -10.45 -11.52 -13.03
N ASP A 216 -10.35 -11.06 -11.78
CA ASP A 216 -10.82 -9.75 -11.38
C ASP A 216 -9.64 -9.00 -10.77
N GLU A 217 -9.08 -8.09 -11.58
CA GLU A 217 -7.93 -7.23 -11.31
C GLU A 217 -8.24 -6.11 -10.31
N GLU A 218 -8.87 -6.40 -9.20
CA GLU A 218 -9.04 -5.42 -8.14
C GLU A 218 -8.02 -5.69 -7.02
N TRP A 219 -7.15 -4.73 -6.76
CA TRP A 219 -6.20 -4.71 -5.64
C TRP A 219 -6.97 -4.61 -4.32
N VAL A 220 -7.56 -5.73 -3.89
CA VAL A 220 -8.21 -5.80 -2.59
C VAL A 220 -7.14 -6.09 -1.55
N GLU A 221 -6.91 -5.13 -0.68
CA GLU A 221 -6.28 -5.37 0.62
C GLU A 221 -7.10 -6.42 1.36
N ASP A 222 -6.52 -7.61 1.53
CA ASP A 222 -7.14 -8.74 2.21
C ASP A 222 -8.38 -9.33 1.50
N ARG A 223 -8.15 -10.33 0.66
CA ARG A 223 -9.24 -11.19 0.14
C ARG A 223 -9.87 -11.95 1.31
N GLU A 224 -10.72 -11.27 2.10
CA GLU A 224 -11.65 -11.84 3.10
C GLU A 224 -11.10 -13.02 3.93
N GLY A 225 -9.85 -12.95 4.44
CA GLY A 225 -9.25 -13.98 5.29
C GLY A 225 -9.01 -15.34 4.62
N LYS A 226 -9.05 -15.43 3.29
CA LYS A 226 -8.88 -16.68 2.53
C LYS A 226 -7.44 -16.98 2.16
N THR A 227 -6.53 -16.00 2.20
CA THR A 227 -5.11 -16.21 1.94
C THR A 227 -4.35 -16.48 3.24
N MET A 228 -3.42 -17.43 3.20
CA MET A 228 -2.54 -17.70 4.33
C MET A 228 -1.35 -16.77 4.29
N LEU A 229 -1.20 -15.91 5.29
CA LEU A 229 -0.01 -15.08 5.45
C LEU A 229 1.16 -15.87 6.03
N GLY A 230 2.38 -15.56 5.58
CA GLY A 230 3.59 -16.16 6.13
C GLY A 230 4.81 -15.27 6.06
N MET A 231 5.69 -15.40 7.06
CA MET A 231 7.02 -14.80 7.02
C MET A 231 7.98 -15.72 6.29
N VAL A 232 8.59 -15.24 5.23
CA VAL A 232 9.45 -16.02 4.33
C VAL A 232 10.91 -15.64 4.53
N PRO A 233 11.65 -16.37 5.42
CA PRO A 233 13.05 -16.05 5.72
C PRO A 233 13.93 -16.06 4.46
N MET A 234 14.78 -15.08 4.28
CA MET A 234 15.65 -14.80 3.15
C MET A 234 14.96 -13.99 2.04
N ALA A 235 13.70 -14.28 1.67
CA ALA A 235 13.00 -13.47 0.66
C ALA A 235 12.74 -12.05 1.17
N ASP A 236 12.46 -11.90 2.47
CA ASP A 236 12.27 -10.63 3.17
C ASP A 236 13.56 -9.82 3.43
N ILE A 237 14.73 -10.40 3.14
CA ILE A 237 16.03 -9.68 3.11
C ILE A 237 16.18 -8.87 1.81
N LEU A 238 15.44 -9.23 0.76
CA LEU A 238 15.45 -8.46 -0.49
C LEU A 238 14.75 -7.12 -0.27
N ASN A 239 15.45 -6.04 -0.55
CA ASN A 239 14.81 -4.75 -0.70
C ASN A 239 13.98 -4.71 -1.99
N ALA A 240 13.11 -3.73 -2.11
CA ALA A 240 12.26 -3.55 -3.29
C ALA A 240 12.41 -2.15 -3.89
N ASP A 241 12.14 -2.05 -5.18
CA ASP A 241 11.99 -0.79 -5.90
C ASP A 241 10.95 -0.99 -7.01
N ALA A 242 10.45 0.10 -7.59
CA ALA A 242 9.58 0.08 -8.76
C ALA A 242 10.26 -0.54 -10.00
N GLU A 243 11.59 -0.49 -10.09
CA GLU A 243 12.41 -1.29 -11.01
C GLU A 243 13.16 -2.38 -10.22
N PHE A 244 12.97 -3.62 -10.59
CA PHE A 244 13.49 -4.78 -9.90
C PHE A 244 14.23 -5.72 -10.86
N ASN A 245 14.91 -6.74 -10.33
CA ASN A 245 15.72 -7.65 -11.14
C ASN A 245 15.61 -9.11 -10.70
N ALA A 246 14.75 -9.39 -9.71
CA ALA A 246 14.48 -10.73 -9.24
C ALA A 246 12.98 -10.90 -8.96
N HIS A 247 12.51 -12.13 -9.02
CA HIS A 247 11.12 -12.50 -8.78
C HIS A 247 11.04 -13.72 -7.84
N VAL A 248 10.05 -13.72 -6.97
CA VAL A 248 9.74 -14.83 -6.08
C VAL A 248 8.71 -15.74 -6.75
N ASN A 249 9.10 -16.98 -7.04
CA ASN A 249 8.22 -17.97 -7.63
C ASN A 249 7.68 -18.88 -6.52
N HIS A 250 6.40 -19.11 -6.51
CA HIS A 250 5.72 -20.00 -5.57
C HIS A 250 5.64 -21.40 -6.17
N GLY A 251 6.30 -22.39 -5.54
CA GLY A 251 6.24 -23.80 -5.90
C GLY A 251 5.54 -24.60 -4.81
N GLU A 252 5.15 -25.84 -5.14
CA GLU A 252 4.43 -26.73 -4.22
C GLU A 252 5.25 -27.01 -2.93
N ASP A 253 6.54 -27.32 -3.05
CA ASP A 253 7.43 -27.70 -1.92
C ASP A 253 8.28 -26.53 -1.40
N ASP A 254 8.50 -25.51 -2.22
CA ASP A 254 9.40 -24.39 -1.92
C ASP A 254 9.04 -23.11 -2.66
N LEU A 255 9.60 -22.00 -2.19
CA LEU A 255 9.67 -20.74 -2.93
C LEU A 255 11.07 -20.58 -3.48
N SER A 256 11.19 -20.10 -4.71
CA SER A 256 12.49 -19.83 -5.33
C SER A 256 12.57 -18.40 -5.83
N VAL A 257 13.71 -17.76 -5.64
CA VAL A 257 13.99 -16.44 -6.19
C VAL A 257 14.92 -16.57 -7.40
N THR A 258 14.46 -16.02 -8.53
CA THR A 258 15.20 -16.08 -9.81
C THR A 258 15.54 -14.69 -10.32
N ALA A 259 16.68 -14.57 -11.00
CA ALA A 259 17.08 -13.36 -11.70
C ALA A 259 16.24 -13.18 -12.97
N LEU A 260 15.58 -12.03 -13.14
CA LEU A 260 14.79 -11.71 -14.34
C LEU A 260 15.66 -11.27 -15.53
N ARG A 261 16.78 -10.66 -15.23
CA ARG A 261 17.75 -10.13 -16.20
C ARG A 261 19.18 -10.36 -15.73
N THR A 262 20.16 -10.03 -16.57
CA THR A 262 21.55 -10.00 -16.13
C THR A 262 21.73 -9.02 -14.97
N ILE A 263 22.26 -9.51 -13.84
CA ILE A 263 22.60 -8.71 -12.65
C ILE A 263 24.14 -8.59 -12.61
N LYS A 264 24.64 -7.36 -12.58
CA LYS A 264 26.10 -7.10 -12.61
C LYS A 264 26.72 -7.26 -11.22
N ALA A 265 28.01 -7.53 -11.17
CA ALA A 265 28.75 -7.52 -9.91
C ALA A 265 28.61 -6.17 -9.19
N GLY A 266 28.26 -6.21 -7.90
CA GLY A 266 27.97 -5.04 -7.05
C GLY A 266 26.54 -4.51 -7.17
N GLU A 267 25.72 -5.01 -8.09
CA GLU A 267 24.30 -4.64 -8.20
C GLU A 267 23.49 -5.31 -7.09
N GLU A 268 22.56 -4.55 -6.50
CA GLU A 268 21.62 -5.07 -5.51
C GLU A 268 20.55 -5.93 -6.19
N ILE A 269 20.15 -6.99 -5.52
CA ILE A 269 19.05 -7.85 -5.95
C ILE A 269 17.79 -7.31 -5.33
N LEU A 270 16.87 -6.84 -6.16
CA LEU A 270 15.65 -6.15 -5.78
C LEU A 270 14.41 -6.95 -6.17
N ASN A 271 13.48 -7.03 -5.24
CA ASN A 271 12.14 -7.58 -5.43
C ASN A 271 11.15 -6.46 -5.81
N TYR A 272 9.93 -6.84 -6.12
CA TYR A 272 8.79 -5.94 -6.36
C TYR A 272 7.74 -6.13 -5.28
N TYR A 273 7.38 -5.05 -4.58
CA TYR A 273 6.34 -5.07 -3.55
C TYR A 273 4.98 -4.58 -4.07
N GLY A 274 4.88 -4.29 -5.35
CA GLY A 274 3.67 -3.77 -5.98
C GLY A 274 3.75 -2.28 -6.35
N PRO A 275 2.73 -1.76 -7.05
CA PRO A 275 2.64 -0.37 -7.51
C PRO A 275 2.20 0.57 -6.37
N HIS A 276 2.87 0.50 -5.22
CA HIS A 276 2.50 1.30 -4.06
C HIS A 276 2.87 2.78 -4.22
N PRO A 277 1.98 3.71 -3.88
CA PRO A 277 2.32 5.13 -3.76
C PRO A 277 3.32 5.36 -2.61
N ASN A 278 4.07 6.46 -2.67
CA ASN A 278 5.03 6.80 -1.62
C ASN A 278 4.37 6.96 -0.23
N SER A 279 3.10 7.36 -0.16
CA SER A 279 2.34 7.39 1.08
C SER A 279 2.20 6.00 1.73
N GLU A 280 1.93 4.95 0.93
CA GLU A 280 1.83 3.56 1.39
C GLU A 280 3.21 2.97 1.69
N LEU A 281 4.23 3.26 0.89
CA LEU A 281 5.60 2.86 1.21
C LEU A 281 6.04 3.42 2.56
N LEU A 282 5.73 4.68 2.83
CA LEU A 282 6.04 5.31 4.12
C LEU A 282 5.24 4.68 5.27
N ARG A 283 3.95 4.42 5.06
CA ARG A 283 3.06 3.83 6.07
C ARG A 283 3.47 2.40 6.43
N ARG A 284 3.74 1.56 5.43
CA ARG A 284 4.00 0.12 5.61
C ARG A 284 5.47 -0.19 5.90
N TYR A 285 6.38 0.47 5.20
CA TYR A 285 7.80 0.11 5.18
C TYR A 285 8.72 1.18 5.79
N GLY A 286 8.26 2.43 5.94
CA GLY A 286 9.03 3.52 6.55
C GLY A 286 10.06 4.16 5.62
N TYR A 287 9.86 4.12 4.30
CA TYR A 287 10.71 4.79 3.32
C TYR A 287 9.89 5.35 2.15
N VAL A 288 10.52 6.19 1.34
CA VAL A 288 9.99 6.73 0.08
C VAL A 288 11.05 6.63 -1.00
N THR A 289 10.65 6.60 -2.27
CA THR A 289 11.57 6.55 -3.41
C THR A 289 11.06 7.38 -4.58
N PRO A 290 11.95 8.09 -5.31
CA PRO A 290 11.55 8.88 -6.48
C PRO A 290 10.86 8.06 -7.58
N LYS A 291 11.23 6.77 -7.74
CA LYS A 291 10.63 5.90 -8.76
C LYS A 291 9.18 5.56 -8.47
N HIS A 292 8.81 5.42 -7.20
CA HIS A 292 7.44 5.16 -6.78
C HIS A 292 6.52 6.38 -6.87
N SER A 293 7.05 7.59 -7.10
CA SER A 293 6.21 8.77 -7.32
C SER A 293 5.26 8.62 -8.51
N ARG A 294 5.55 7.70 -9.43
CA ARG A 294 4.66 7.35 -10.55
C ARG A 294 3.32 6.75 -10.09
N TYR A 295 3.31 6.11 -8.94
CA TYR A 295 2.15 5.46 -8.33
C TYR A 295 1.48 6.33 -7.24
N ASP A 296 1.92 7.58 -7.05
CA ASP A 296 1.29 8.46 -6.08
C ASP A 296 -0.20 8.61 -6.38
N VAL A 297 -1.00 8.63 -5.32
CA VAL A 297 -2.45 8.76 -5.38
C VAL A 297 -2.92 9.93 -4.54
N VAL A 298 -4.07 10.50 -4.88
CA VAL A 298 -4.78 11.50 -4.07
C VAL A 298 -6.24 11.10 -3.96
N GLU A 299 -6.74 11.05 -2.75
CA GLU A 299 -8.15 10.79 -2.49
C GLU A 299 -8.99 12.06 -2.70
N ILE A 300 -10.11 11.89 -3.39
CA ILE A 300 -11.10 12.95 -3.64
C ILE A 300 -12.38 12.58 -2.88
N PRO A 301 -12.61 13.12 -1.67
CA PRO A 301 -13.81 12.82 -0.91
C PRO A 301 -15.08 13.35 -1.60
N TRP A 302 -16.13 12.53 -1.66
CA TRP A 302 -17.41 12.94 -2.24
C TRP A 302 -18.02 14.14 -1.51
N ASP A 303 -17.89 14.21 -0.20
CA ASP A 303 -18.35 15.37 0.59
C ASP A 303 -17.79 16.70 0.10
N LEU A 304 -16.50 16.71 -0.30
CA LEU A 304 -15.87 17.90 -0.86
C LEU A 304 -16.49 18.28 -2.21
N VAL A 305 -16.68 17.29 -3.09
CA VAL A 305 -17.32 17.48 -4.40
C VAL A 305 -18.74 17.99 -4.25
N GLN A 306 -19.50 17.37 -3.35
CA GLN A 306 -20.86 17.75 -3.02
C GLN A 306 -20.96 19.17 -2.45
N SER A 307 -20.03 19.54 -1.57
CA SER A 307 -19.95 20.89 -1.00
C SER A 307 -19.76 21.94 -2.10
N ILE A 308 -18.87 21.72 -3.03
CA ILE A 308 -18.59 22.62 -4.16
C ILE A 308 -19.80 22.70 -5.10
N LEU A 309 -20.46 21.56 -5.37
CA LEU A 309 -21.68 21.51 -6.16
C LEU A 309 -22.81 22.31 -5.49
N ASN A 310 -22.93 22.21 -4.17
CA ASN A 310 -23.88 22.99 -3.36
C ASN A 310 -23.63 24.50 -3.48
N GLU A 311 -22.37 24.91 -3.35
CA GLU A 311 -21.98 26.33 -3.48
C GLU A 311 -22.32 26.86 -4.86
N GLN A 312 -21.99 26.10 -5.92
CA GLN A 312 -22.19 26.52 -7.30
C GLN A 312 -23.66 26.64 -7.70
N LEU A 313 -24.47 25.63 -7.34
CA LEU A 313 -25.89 25.57 -7.72
C LEU A 313 -26.84 26.07 -6.64
N ARG A 314 -26.34 26.43 -5.45
CA ARG A 314 -27.11 26.85 -4.27
C ARG A 314 -28.18 25.82 -3.91
N LEU A 315 -27.78 24.54 -3.86
CA LEU A 315 -28.69 23.46 -3.52
C LEU A 315 -29.02 23.49 -2.01
N THR A 316 -30.25 23.12 -1.69
CA THR A 316 -30.71 23.00 -0.32
C THR A 316 -30.90 21.54 0.06
N ASP A 317 -30.95 21.21 1.36
CA ASP A 317 -31.19 19.86 1.85
C ASP A 317 -32.47 19.24 1.29
N ASP A 318 -33.52 20.05 1.06
CA ASP A 318 -34.78 19.57 0.47
C ASP A 318 -34.60 19.17 -1.01
N VAL A 319 -33.72 19.83 -1.74
CA VAL A 319 -33.35 19.44 -3.13
C VAL A 319 -32.58 18.15 -3.10
N TRP A 320 -31.63 17.99 -2.18
CA TRP A 320 -30.87 16.75 -2.03
C TRP A 320 -31.72 15.54 -1.70
N LYS A 321 -32.72 15.69 -0.81
CA LYS A 321 -33.67 14.61 -0.54
C LYS A 321 -34.42 14.16 -1.78
N GLN A 322 -34.80 15.09 -2.66
CA GLN A 322 -35.44 14.76 -3.93
C GLN A 322 -34.46 14.17 -4.96
N VAL A 323 -33.21 14.62 -4.96
CA VAL A 323 -32.14 14.05 -5.80
C VAL A 323 -31.86 12.60 -5.41
N ALA A 324 -31.80 12.30 -4.12
CA ALA A 324 -31.62 10.95 -3.58
C ALA A 324 -32.70 9.96 -4.02
N GLU A 325 -33.92 10.42 -4.33
CA GLU A 325 -34.97 9.56 -4.92
C GLU A 325 -34.66 9.09 -6.37
N HIS A 326 -33.64 9.67 -6.98
CA HIS A 326 -33.26 9.45 -8.40
C HIS A 326 -31.84 8.90 -8.59
N VAL A 327 -31.14 8.63 -7.49
CA VAL A 327 -29.79 8.03 -7.46
C VAL A 327 -29.86 6.84 -6.52
N ASP A 328 -29.34 5.70 -6.92
CA ASP A 328 -29.27 4.55 -6.03
C ASP A 328 -28.18 4.81 -4.97
N PRO A 329 -28.47 4.73 -3.68
CA PRO A 329 -27.47 4.91 -2.64
C PRO A 329 -26.34 3.86 -2.69
N GLU A 330 -26.61 2.65 -3.22
CA GLU A 330 -25.63 1.58 -3.35
C GLU A 330 -24.62 1.85 -4.49
N ASP A 331 -24.98 2.76 -5.44
CA ASP A 331 -24.10 3.18 -6.54
C ASP A 331 -23.23 4.41 -6.17
N LEU A 332 -23.31 4.92 -4.93
CA LEU A 332 -22.56 6.10 -4.51
C LEU A 332 -21.31 5.73 -3.74
N GLU A 333 -20.18 6.12 -4.28
CA GLU A 333 -18.88 6.02 -3.60
C GLU A 333 -18.61 7.28 -2.76
N ASP A 334 -18.01 7.09 -1.61
CA ASP A 334 -17.64 8.17 -0.69
C ASP A 334 -16.29 8.81 -1.02
N VAL A 335 -15.41 8.08 -1.71
CA VAL A 335 -14.04 8.50 -2.02
C VAL A 335 -13.65 8.03 -3.41
N PHE A 336 -13.02 8.89 -4.20
CA PHE A 336 -12.46 8.57 -5.51
C PHE A 336 -10.95 8.70 -5.49
N VAL A 337 -10.28 7.94 -6.35
CA VAL A 337 -8.83 7.98 -6.46
C VAL A 337 -8.43 8.78 -7.70
N LEU A 338 -7.51 9.71 -7.51
CA LEU A 338 -6.77 10.36 -8.58
C LEU A 338 -5.39 9.73 -8.65
N GLU A 339 -5.03 9.22 -9.82
CA GLU A 339 -3.75 8.54 -10.06
C GLU A 339 -3.22 8.78 -11.48
N ARG A 340 -2.02 8.27 -11.75
CA ARG A 340 -1.44 8.24 -13.10
C ARG A 340 -1.63 6.86 -13.70
N GLU A 341 -2.00 6.80 -14.96
CA GLU A 341 -1.79 5.58 -15.74
C GLU A 341 -0.27 5.37 -15.87
N SER A 342 0.24 4.37 -15.17
CA SER A 342 1.68 4.12 -15.02
C SER A 342 2.19 2.95 -15.86
N GLY A 343 1.30 2.02 -16.25
CA GLY A 343 1.67 0.76 -16.89
C GLY A 343 2.48 -0.16 -15.96
N GLU A 344 2.48 -1.44 -16.29
CA GLU A 344 3.23 -2.46 -15.56
C GLU A 344 4.71 -2.46 -15.95
N PRO A 345 5.63 -2.85 -15.05
CA PRO A 345 7.01 -3.18 -15.39
C PRO A 345 7.05 -4.31 -16.44
N ASP A 346 8.07 -4.30 -17.31
CA ASP A 346 8.26 -5.37 -18.28
C ASP A 346 8.76 -6.69 -17.63
N SER A 347 8.89 -7.76 -18.41
CA SER A 347 9.36 -9.06 -17.93
C SER A 347 10.79 -9.05 -17.34
N GLU A 348 11.55 -7.97 -17.53
CA GLU A 348 12.88 -7.76 -16.94
C GLU A 348 12.80 -6.85 -15.69
N GLY A 349 11.62 -6.47 -15.25
CA GLY A 349 11.39 -5.57 -14.11
C GLY A 349 11.73 -4.11 -14.38
N ARG A 350 11.62 -3.63 -15.64
CA ARG A 350 11.95 -2.26 -16.03
C ARG A 350 10.70 -1.45 -16.32
N LEU A 351 10.76 -0.19 -15.96
CA LEU A 351 9.71 0.78 -16.26
C LEU A 351 9.88 1.32 -17.68
N THR A 352 9.08 0.85 -18.62
CA THR A 352 9.16 1.21 -20.04
C THR A 352 8.15 2.30 -20.44
N THR A 353 7.08 2.47 -19.68
CA THR A 353 6.01 3.42 -19.94
C THR A 353 6.09 4.63 -19.00
N PRO A 354 6.03 5.87 -19.48
CA PRO A 354 5.95 7.04 -18.60
C PRO A 354 4.58 7.12 -17.95
N ALA A 355 4.55 7.37 -16.64
CA ALA A 355 3.31 7.60 -15.91
C ALA A 355 2.71 8.98 -16.24
N LYS A 356 1.39 9.06 -16.47
CA LYS A 356 0.68 10.30 -16.84
C LYS A 356 -0.76 10.26 -16.33
N VAL A 357 -1.26 11.39 -15.89
CA VAL A 357 -2.70 11.57 -15.68
C VAL A 357 -3.38 11.64 -17.04
N GLN A 358 -4.32 10.74 -17.31
CA GLN A 358 -5.14 10.73 -18.54
C GLN A 358 -6.46 11.45 -18.29
N GLU A 359 -7.07 11.20 -17.15
CA GLU A 359 -8.32 11.76 -16.67
C GLU A 359 -8.29 11.95 -15.16
N VAL A 360 -9.25 12.63 -14.57
CA VAL A 360 -9.23 12.90 -13.12
C VAL A 360 -9.62 11.65 -12.33
N SER A 361 -10.73 11.03 -12.63
CA SER A 361 -11.20 9.73 -12.15
C SER A 361 -12.46 9.37 -12.94
N PRO A 362 -12.49 8.23 -13.63
CA PRO A 362 -13.67 7.76 -14.37
C PRO A 362 -14.90 7.59 -13.47
N GLU A 363 -14.71 7.04 -12.28
CA GLU A 363 -15.78 6.78 -11.29
C GLU A 363 -16.38 8.09 -10.80
N LEU A 364 -15.55 9.08 -10.46
CA LEU A 364 -16.01 10.44 -10.12
C LEU A 364 -16.79 11.08 -11.28
N GLU A 365 -16.29 10.92 -12.50
CA GLU A 365 -16.97 11.45 -13.71
C GLU A 365 -18.36 10.81 -13.85
N GLU A 366 -18.48 9.49 -13.71
CA GLU A 366 -19.75 8.78 -13.83
C GLU A 366 -20.73 9.19 -12.74
N GLN A 367 -20.29 9.18 -11.47
CA GLN A 367 -21.14 9.56 -10.33
C GLN A 367 -21.59 11.02 -10.45
N LEU A 368 -20.69 11.96 -10.71
CA LEU A 368 -21.03 13.38 -10.83
C LEU A 368 -21.99 13.63 -11.98
N LYS A 369 -21.79 12.99 -13.14
CA LYS A 369 -22.72 13.05 -14.28
C LYS A 369 -24.10 12.46 -13.94
N GLY A 370 -24.15 11.38 -13.17
CA GLY A 370 -25.37 10.76 -12.66
C GLY A 370 -26.15 11.72 -11.76
N VAL A 371 -25.47 12.31 -10.77
CA VAL A 371 -26.03 13.28 -9.84
C VAL A 371 -26.52 14.54 -10.58
N LEU A 372 -25.76 15.07 -11.55
CA LEU A 372 -26.19 16.22 -12.37
C LEU A 372 -27.43 15.91 -13.20
N LYS A 373 -27.60 14.66 -13.68
CA LYS A 373 -28.84 14.24 -14.35
C LYS A 373 -30.05 14.21 -13.39
N ALA A 374 -29.82 13.72 -12.15
CA ALA A 374 -30.85 13.72 -11.10
C ALA A 374 -31.26 15.15 -10.70
N ILE A 375 -30.28 16.04 -10.49
CA ILE A 375 -30.54 17.46 -10.23
C ILE A 375 -31.37 18.08 -11.36
N LYS A 376 -31.05 17.78 -12.62
CA LYS A 376 -31.84 18.26 -13.76
C LYS A 376 -33.30 17.80 -13.74
N LYS A 377 -33.59 16.57 -13.26
CA LYS A 377 -34.97 16.08 -13.12
C LYS A 377 -35.73 16.86 -12.06
N VAL A 378 -35.10 17.18 -10.94
CA VAL A 378 -35.68 17.89 -9.80
C VAL A 378 -35.73 19.41 -10.04
N ARG A 379 -34.66 19.98 -10.58
CA ARG A 379 -34.44 21.40 -10.78
C ARG A 379 -33.88 21.68 -12.17
N GLY A 380 -34.72 21.46 -13.20
CA GLY A 380 -34.34 21.68 -14.59
C GLY A 380 -33.97 23.13 -14.93
N ASP A 381 -34.38 24.08 -14.09
CA ASP A 381 -33.98 25.49 -14.19
C ASP A 381 -32.49 25.72 -13.91
N LEU A 382 -31.86 24.89 -13.06
CA LEU A 382 -30.44 24.99 -12.73
C LEU A 382 -29.54 24.37 -13.83
N ILE A 383 -30.03 23.33 -14.50
CA ILE A 383 -29.33 22.60 -15.55
C ILE A 383 -30.24 22.48 -16.81
N PRO A 384 -30.48 23.59 -17.53
CA PRO A 384 -31.45 23.61 -18.63
C PRO A 384 -31.05 22.72 -19.81
N ASP A 385 -29.76 22.60 -20.09
CA ASP A 385 -29.25 21.90 -21.28
C ASP A 385 -27.92 21.14 -20.99
N LYS A 386 -27.39 20.45 -22.03
CA LYS A 386 -26.14 19.72 -21.93
C LYS A 386 -24.96 20.65 -21.68
N ARG A 387 -24.91 21.82 -22.37
CA ARG A 387 -23.82 22.77 -22.21
C ARG A 387 -23.67 23.25 -20.78
N LYS A 388 -24.80 23.61 -20.12
CA LYS A 388 -24.77 24.04 -18.70
C LYS A 388 -24.36 22.90 -17.78
N ARG A 389 -24.77 21.66 -18.06
CA ARG A 389 -24.35 20.51 -17.30
C ARG A 389 -22.83 20.32 -17.38
N ASP A 390 -22.26 20.37 -18.59
CA ASP A 390 -20.85 20.16 -18.83
C ASP A 390 -20.01 21.33 -18.23
N GLU A 391 -20.52 22.58 -18.26
CA GLU A 391 -19.94 23.73 -17.57
C GLU A 391 -19.91 23.53 -16.04
N VAL A 392 -21.00 23.03 -15.44
CA VAL A 392 -21.09 22.75 -14.00
C VAL A 392 -20.12 21.63 -13.63
N TYR A 393 -20.11 20.54 -14.39
CA TYR A 393 -19.19 19.43 -14.20
C TYR A 393 -17.73 19.91 -14.16
N HIS A 394 -17.31 20.60 -15.23
CA HIS A 394 -15.94 21.12 -15.33
C HIS A 394 -15.58 22.05 -14.15
N HIS A 395 -16.46 22.97 -13.82
CA HIS A 395 -16.25 23.89 -12.68
C HIS A 395 -16.10 23.14 -11.35
N VAL A 396 -16.95 22.14 -11.08
CA VAL A 396 -16.91 21.34 -9.87
C VAL A 396 -15.58 20.59 -9.78
N VAL A 397 -15.17 19.90 -10.85
CA VAL A 397 -13.92 19.14 -10.87
C VAL A 397 -12.72 20.05 -10.62
N VAL A 398 -12.60 21.15 -11.37
CA VAL A 398 -11.48 22.10 -11.23
C VAL A 398 -11.45 22.71 -9.82
N SER A 399 -12.61 23.14 -9.31
CA SER A 399 -12.70 23.73 -7.97
C SER A 399 -12.38 22.73 -6.87
N THR A 400 -12.76 21.45 -7.03
CA THR A 400 -12.40 20.37 -6.12
C THR A 400 -10.89 20.18 -6.05
N LEU A 401 -10.22 20.05 -7.20
CA LEU A 401 -8.76 19.90 -7.26
C LEU A 401 -8.04 21.11 -6.67
N GLN A 402 -8.52 22.34 -6.94
CA GLN A 402 -7.96 23.55 -6.33
C GLN A 402 -8.16 23.57 -4.82
N LYS A 403 -9.32 23.13 -4.33
CA LYS A 403 -9.62 23.07 -2.90
C LYS A 403 -8.74 22.05 -2.18
N LEU A 404 -8.49 20.89 -2.79
CA LEU A 404 -7.54 19.89 -2.28
C LEU A 404 -6.14 20.49 -2.09
N LEU A 405 -5.62 21.24 -3.06
CA LEU A 405 -4.33 21.92 -2.91
C LEU A 405 -4.27 22.87 -1.70
N THR A 406 -5.40 23.48 -1.32
CA THR A 406 -5.44 24.38 -0.15
C THR A 406 -5.45 23.66 1.19
N GLN A 407 -5.59 22.35 1.23
CA GLN A 407 -5.53 21.55 2.46
C GLN A 407 -4.08 21.35 2.94
N TYR A 408 -3.12 21.42 2.03
CA TYR A 408 -1.70 21.35 2.37
C TYR A 408 -1.22 22.69 2.97
N PRO A 409 -0.34 22.64 3.99
CA PRO A 409 0.13 23.87 4.66
C PRO A 409 1.09 24.71 3.80
N THR A 410 1.63 24.14 2.74
CA THR A 410 2.64 24.71 1.85
C THR A 410 2.29 24.50 0.39
N THR A 411 2.85 25.32 -0.50
CA THR A 411 2.81 25.08 -1.96
C THR A 411 3.84 24.02 -2.37
N ALA A 412 3.78 23.54 -3.62
CA ALA A 412 4.78 22.61 -4.14
C ALA A 412 6.17 23.28 -4.26
N GLU A 413 6.22 24.54 -4.63
CA GLU A 413 7.45 25.34 -4.74
C GLU A 413 8.12 25.57 -3.37
N GLU A 414 7.33 25.76 -2.31
CA GLU A 414 7.82 25.83 -0.93
C GLU A 414 8.39 24.50 -0.46
N ASP A 415 7.77 23.36 -0.81
CA ASP A 415 8.28 22.03 -0.48
C ASP A 415 9.58 21.72 -1.23
N GLU A 416 9.67 22.07 -2.50
CA GLU A 416 10.92 21.95 -3.26
C GLU A 416 12.05 22.77 -2.62
N ALA A 417 11.75 23.97 -2.14
CA ALA A 417 12.70 24.79 -1.41
C ALA A 417 13.09 24.19 -0.04
N LEU A 418 12.13 23.58 0.68
CA LEU A 418 12.40 22.89 1.94
C LEU A 418 13.34 21.69 1.73
N LEU A 419 13.07 20.84 0.75
CA LEU A 419 13.95 19.70 0.39
C LEU A 419 15.34 20.19 -0.02
N ALA A 420 15.43 21.22 -0.83
CA ALA A 420 16.70 21.80 -1.27
C ALA A 420 17.52 22.45 -0.13
N SER A 421 16.87 22.83 0.97
CA SER A 421 17.55 23.50 2.11
C SER A 421 18.48 22.58 2.89
N GLY A 422 18.22 21.24 2.88
CA GLY A 422 18.97 20.24 3.64
C GLY A 422 18.85 20.38 5.18
N ASN A 423 17.82 21.08 5.66
CA ASN A 423 17.61 21.35 7.09
C ASN A 423 16.54 20.43 7.73
N LEU A 424 15.96 19.50 6.97
CA LEU A 424 14.95 18.58 7.43
C LEU A 424 15.59 17.36 8.12
N THR A 425 14.89 16.78 9.09
CA THR A 425 15.21 15.43 9.57
C THR A 425 14.80 14.40 8.50
N PRO A 426 15.33 13.18 8.54
CA PRO A 426 14.93 12.14 7.56
C PRO A 426 13.41 11.91 7.49
N ARG A 427 12.70 11.92 8.64
CA ARG A 427 11.24 11.79 8.67
C ARG A 427 10.53 12.95 8.00
N GLN A 428 10.97 14.17 8.30
CA GLN A 428 10.42 15.38 7.69
C GLN A 428 10.67 15.42 6.19
N GLU A 429 11.84 14.96 5.73
CA GLU A 429 12.18 14.85 4.31
C GLU A 429 11.21 13.89 3.61
N MET A 430 11.03 12.66 4.13
CA MET A 430 10.07 11.69 3.60
C MET A 430 8.63 12.24 3.57
N ALA A 431 8.19 12.91 4.63
CA ALA A 431 6.87 13.53 4.68
C ALA A 431 6.67 14.63 3.62
N VAL A 432 7.69 15.46 3.43
CA VAL A 432 7.65 16.51 2.40
C VAL A 432 7.66 15.91 1.00
N GLU A 433 8.41 14.82 0.76
CA GLU A 433 8.40 14.11 -0.54
C GLU A 433 7.03 13.53 -0.86
N VAL A 434 6.34 12.89 0.10
CA VAL A 434 4.97 12.38 -0.08
C VAL A 434 4.03 13.50 -0.49
N ARG A 435 3.89 14.55 0.33
CA ARG A 435 2.93 15.62 0.02
C ARG A 435 3.30 16.44 -1.23
N LEU A 436 4.58 16.49 -1.61
CA LEU A 436 5.01 17.10 -2.87
C LEU A 436 4.58 16.26 -4.06
N GLY A 437 4.71 14.93 -3.98
CA GLY A 437 4.23 13.99 -4.99
C GLY A 437 2.71 14.13 -5.23
N GLU A 438 1.92 14.15 -4.14
CA GLU A 438 0.48 14.36 -4.19
C GLU A 438 0.09 15.72 -4.82
N LYS A 439 0.76 16.81 -4.44
CA LYS A 439 0.52 18.14 -5.02
C LYS A 439 0.89 18.21 -6.50
N ARG A 440 1.95 17.53 -6.92
CA ARG A 440 2.31 17.44 -8.34
C ARG A 440 1.25 16.69 -9.14
N LEU A 441 0.73 15.59 -8.59
CA LEU A 441 -0.37 14.83 -9.20
C LEU A 441 -1.63 15.70 -9.37
N ILE A 442 -2.04 16.45 -8.33
CA ILE A 442 -3.19 17.36 -8.44
C ILE A 442 -2.95 18.46 -9.50
N LYS A 443 -1.72 18.99 -9.58
CA LYS A 443 -1.38 19.98 -10.62
C LYS A 443 -1.45 19.40 -12.04
N GLU A 444 -1.00 18.16 -12.24
CA GLU A 444 -1.15 17.46 -13.51
C GLU A 444 -2.63 17.26 -13.87
N ALA A 445 -3.46 16.82 -12.92
CA ALA A 445 -4.90 16.67 -13.11
C ALA A 445 -5.59 18.00 -13.48
N LEU A 446 -5.20 19.10 -12.86
CA LEU A 446 -5.69 20.43 -13.21
C LEU A 446 -5.33 20.83 -14.65
N GLN A 447 -4.15 20.43 -15.15
CA GLN A 447 -3.76 20.68 -16.53
C GLN A 447 -4.62 19.87 -17.49
N VAL A 448 -4.86 18.59 -17.20
CA VAL A 448 -5.73 17.71 -18.00
C VAL A 448 -7.17 18.25 -18.02
N ALA A 449 -7.72 18.58 -16.85
CA ALA A 449 -9.05 19.16 -16.74
C ALA A 449 -9.17 20.51 -17.49
N GLY A 450 -8.14 21.37 -17.46
CA GLY A 450 -8.10 22.63 -18.18
C GLY A 450 -7.98 22.51 -19.71
N LEU A 451 -7.32 21.46 -20.21
CA LEU A 451 -7.19 21.19 -21.66
C LEU A 451 -8.50 20.65 -22.27
N GLY A 452 -9.34 19.98 -21.48
CA GLY A 452 -10.63 19.48 -21.94
C GLY A 452 -11.59 20.59 -22.40
N ASP A 453 -11.48 21.80 -21.85
CA ASP A 453 -12.29 22.95 -22.25
C ASP A 453 -11.85 23.55 -23.62
N ASN A 454 -10.57 23.48 -23.93
CA ASN A 454 -10.05 23.94 -25.24
C ASN A 454 -10.35 22.96 -26.39
N GLY A 455 -10.37 21.64 -26.10
CA GLY A 455 -10.69 20.61 -27.12
C GLY A 455 -12.15 20.63 -27.53
N ALA A 456 -13.08 20.84 -26.59
CA ALA A 456 -14.51 20.97 -26.89
C ALA A 456 -14.83 22.23 -27.72
N ALA A 457 -14.08 23.33 -27.53
CA ALA A 457 -14.24 24.54 -28.31
C ALA A 457 -13.70 24.39 -29.76
N GLU A 458 -12.66 23.62 -29.99
CA GLU A 458 -12.11 23.32 -31.32
C GLU A 458 -12.98 22.32 -32.11
N GLU A 459 -13.54 21.28 -31.44
CA GLU A 459 -14.47 20.34 -32.11
C GLU A 459 -15.79 21.02 -32.50
N VAL A 460 -16.36 21.89 -31.67
CA VAL A 460 -17.57 22.67 -32.02
C VAL A 460 -17.28 23.63 -33.15
N ALA A 461 -16.10 24.26 -33.21
CA ALA A 461 -15.70 25.14 -34.30
C ALA A 461 -15.44 24.37 -35.61
N ALA A 462 -14.93 23.12 -35.51
CA ALA A 462 -14.73 22.26 -36.68
C ALA A 462 -16.05 21.71 -37.23
N ASP A 463 -17.01 21.36 -36.37
CA ASP A 463 -18.33 20.87 -36.79
C ASP A 463 -19.22 21.99 -37.39
N GLU A 464 -19.22 23.19 -36.81
CA GLU A 464 -19.89 24.36 -37.43
C GLU A 464 -19.24 24.77 -38.75
N GLY A 465 -17.94 24.57 -38.92
CA GLY A 465 -17.20 24.79 -40.16
C GLY A 465 -17.62 23.82 -41.28
N GLN A 466 -17.83 22.54 -40.94
CA GLN A 466 -18.29 21.50 -41.87
C GLN A 466 -19.77 21.68 -42.27
N GLU A 467 -20.66 22.03 -41.32
CA GLU A 467 -22.08 22.31 -41.65
C GLU A 467 -22.24 23.53 -42.54
N ARG A 468 -21.48 24.59 -42.32
CA ARG A 468 -21.49 25.78 -43.22
C ARG A 468 -20.92 25.50 -44.59
N SER A 469 -19.93 24.63 -44.72
CA SER A 469 -19.37 24.16 -45.99
C SER A 469 -20.36 23.29 -46.76
N SER A 470 -21.06 22.37 -46.12
CA SER A 470 -22.05 21.49 -46.74
C SER A 470 -23.33 22.21 -47.16
N LYS A 471 -23.77 23.26 -46.44
CA LYS A 471 -24.90 24.11 -46.83
C LYS A 471 -24.58 25.02 -48.03
N ARG A 472 -23.32 25.48 -48.16
CA ARG A 472 -22.90 26.25 -49.34
C ARG A 472 -22.79 25.40 -50.62
N ALA A 473 -22.45 24.13 -50.54
CA ALA A 473 -22.39 23.20 -51.67
C ALA A 473 -23.78 22.78 -52.18
N ARG A 474 -24.85 22.83 -51.36
CA ARG A 474 -26.24 22.51 -51.77
C ARG A 474 -27.02 23.66 -52.37
N THR A 475 -26.50 24.90 -52.34
CA THR A 475 -27.14 26.10 -52.92
C THR A 475 -26.54 26.50 -54.27
N ALA A 476 -25.57 25.73 -54.80
CA ALA A 476 -24.89 25.99 -56.08
C ALA A 476 -25.10 24.86 -57.10
N GLN A 477 -26.22 24.11 -57.00
CA GLN A 477 -26.71 23.21 -58.05
C GLN A 477 -28.14 23.56 -58.43
#